data_34a889b1e8791c032fd9c1b01a5ed6f4
#
_entry.id   34a889b1e8791c032fd9c1b01a5ed6f4
#
_cell.length_a   1.000
_cell.length_b   1.000
_cell.length_c   1.000
_cell.angle_alpha   90.00
_cell.angle_beta   90.00
_cell.angle_gamma   90.00
#
_symmetry.space_group_name_H-M   'P 1'
#
loop_
_entity.id
_entity.type
_entity.pdbx_description
1 polymer ?
#
loop_
_entity_poly.entity_id
_entity_poly.type
_entity_poly.pdbx_seq_one_letter_code
_entity_poly.pdbx_strand_id
1 'polypeptide(L)'
;MDWVYGQAIGFLGNFFALMGNMGVELFELEWVSAIILFFSRLAWALFTVSVVVCAFECGIEYSAGRGNLQQCGMNIIKGFLAVSLFTVVPVRLYALSVSLQATFSAGLTGYGRSIGEVGQDIITELNEIQTLTDVVNSSHFGLGIITSPIMLLFCVILMGYAVLKVFFANLKRGGILLIQIAVGSLYMFSVPRGYLDGFMGWMRQVIGLCLTAFLQSTILIAGLMVFKDHALMGVGLMLSAGEVPRIAGSFGLDTTTKANITSAVYTAQAAVNTTRTIAAAIR
;
A
#
# COMPACT_ATOMS: atom_id res chain seq x y z
N MET A 1 19.87 7.08 -32.00
CA MET A 1 19.79 7.02 -30.53
C MET A 1 18.94 8.15 -29.96
N ASP A 2 19.06 9.35 -30.51
CA ASP A 2 18.33 10.54 -30.04
C ASP A 2 16.80 10.41 -30.08
N TRP A 3 16.25 9.71 -31.09
CA TRP A 3 14.82 9.43 -31.15
C TRP A 3 14.34 8.56 -29.95
N VAL A 4 15.08 7.51 -29.59
CA VAL A 4 14.72 6.63 -28.45
C VAL A 4 14.82 7.39 -27.13
N TYR A 5 15.85 8.21 -27.00
CA TYR A 5 16.06 9.07 -25.85
C TYR A 5 14.91 10.08 -25.71
N GLY A 6 14.55 10.79 -26.76
CA GLY A 6 13.44 11.75 -26.76
C GLY A 6 12.08 11.09 -26.44
N GLN A 7 11.82 9.86 -26.94
CA GLN A 7 10.60 9.13 -26.61
C GLN A 7 10.56 8.68 -25.14
N ALA A 8 11.68 8.21 -24.59
CA ALA A 8 11.78 7.81 -23.19
C ALA A 8 11.55 9.00 -22.26
N ILE A 9 12.15 10.14 -22.54
CA ILE A 9 11.98 11.37 -21.75
C ILE A 9 10.56 11.90 -21.87
N GLY A 10 9.99 11.98 -23.08
CA GLY A 10 8.62 12.43 -23.28
C GLY A 10 7.59 11.54 -22.55
N PHE A 11 7.79 10.23 -22.57
CA PHE A 11 6.97 9.28 -21.81
C PHE A 11 7.07 9.52 -20.30
N LEU A 12 8.29 9.68 -19.77
CA LEU A 12 8.52 9.95 -18.36
C LEU A 12 7.92 11.29 -17.92
N GLY A 13 8.03 12.34 -18.74
CA GLY A 13 7.44 13.64 -18.47
C GLY A 13 5.92 13.59 -18.32
N ASN A 14 5.25 12.92 -19.28
CA ASN A 14 3.80 12.70 -19.21
C ASN A 14 3.42 11.85 -18.00
N PHE A 15 4.24 10.86 -17.65
CA PHE A 15 4.00 9.97 -16.52
C PHE A 15 4.15 10.69 -15.18
N PHE A 16 5.17 11.53 -15.00
CA PHE A 16 5.34 12.35 -13.80
C PHE A 16 4.18 13.34 -13.61
N ALA A 17 3.65 13.91 -14.69
CA ALA A 17 2.48 14.78 -14.65
C ALA A 17 1.24 14.04 -14.08
N LEU A 18 1.08 12.76 -14.44
CA LEU A 18 -0.03 11.93 -13.94
C LEU A 18 0.18 11.44 -12.49
N MET A 19 1.42 11.39 -11.99
CA MET A 19 1.73 10.81 -10.67
C MET A 19 1.28 11.65 -9.48
N GLY A 20 1.04 12.95 -9.65
CA GLY A 20 0.92 13.91 -8.55
C GLY A 20 -0.19 13.61 -7.52
N ASN A 21 -1.32 13.00 -7.93
CA ASN A 21 -2.51 12.87 -7.08
C ASN A 21 -3.16 11.48 -7.03
N MET A 22 -2.66 10.50 -7.77
CA MET A 22 -3.39 9.27 -8.11
C MET A 22 -3.80 8.33 -6.97
N GLY A 23 -3.25 8.47 -5.78
CA GLY A 23 -3.49 7.48 -4.72
C GLY A 23 -4.73 7.76 -3.87
N VAL A 24 -5.05 9.03 -3.62
CA VAL A 24 -6.16 9.46 -2.76
C VAL A 24 -7.45 9.60 -3.56
N GLU A 25 -7.36 10.04 -4.80
CA GLU A 25 -8.50 10.22 -5.72
C GLU A 25 -9.33 8.95 -5.90
N LEU A 26 -8.71 7.77 -5.75
CA LEU A 26 -9.44 6.49 -5.79
C LEU A 26 -10.57 6.44 -4.74
N PHE A 27 -10.33 6.99 -3.54
CA PHE A 27 -11.30 6.97 -2.44
C PHE A 27 -12.36 8.08 -2.55
N GLU A 28 -12.18 9.03 -3.46
CA GLU A 28 -13.15 10.09 -3.77
C GLU A 28 -14.17 9.63 -4.82
N LEU A 29 -13.92 8.52 -5.51
CA LEU A 29 -14.83 7.96 -6.49
C LEU A 29 -16.14 7.50 -5.84
N GLU A 30 -17.30 7.89 -6.41
CA GLU A 30 -18.62 7.57 -5.87
C GLU A 30 -18.84 6.06 -5.67
N TRP A 31 -18.42 5.25 -6.63
CA TRP A 31 -18.55 3.80 -6.54
C TRP A 31 -17.69 3.18 -5.41
N VAL A 32 -16.51 3.75 -5.13
CA VAL A 32 -15.65 3.32 -4.02
C VAL A 32 -16.32 3.65 -2.69
N SER A 33 -16.88 4.86 -2.56
CA SER A 33 -17.65 5.27 -1.38
C SER A 33 -18.86 4.36 -1.17
N ALA A 34 -19.55 3.96 -2.23
CA ALA A 34 -20.67 3.02 -2.17
C ALA A 34 -20.24 1.64 -1.66
N ILE A 35 -19.09 1.12 -2.12
CA ILE A 35 -18.51 -0.15 -1.63
C ILE A 35 -18.18 -0.06 -0.15
N ILE A 36 -17.49 1.00 0.27
CA ILE A 36 -17.12 1.22 1.67
C ILE A 36 -18.40 1.27 2.55
N LEU A 37 -19.44 1.98 2.10
CA LEU A 37 -20.71 2.06 2.81
C LEU A 37 -21.40 0.69 2.92
N PHE A 38 -21.36 -0.12 1.86
CA PHE A 38 -21.91 -1.48 1.87
C PHE A 38 -21.22 -2.33 2.93
N PHE A 39 -19.89 -2.37 2.94
CA PHE A 39 -19.14 -3.15 3.93
C PHE A 39 -19.26 -2.57 5.34
N SER A 40 -19.44 -1.27 5.50
CA SER A 40 -19.76 -0.66 6.79
C SER A 40 -21.11 -1.18 7.34
N ARG A 41 -22.14 -1.22 6.51
CA ARG A 41 -23.46 -1.77 6.92
C ARG A 41 -23.38 -3.25 7.24
N LEU A 42 -22.65 -4.03 6.44
CA LEU A 42 -22.41 -5.45 6.69
C LEU A 42 -21.70 -5.65 8.04
N ALA A 43 -20.69 -4.87 8.34
CA ALA A 43 -19.97 -4.93 9.61
C ALA A 43 -20.87 -4.64 10.81
N TRP A 44 -21.74 -3.63 10.73
CA TRP A 44 -22.73 -3.34 11.77
C TRP A 44 -23.72 -4.48 11.98
N ALA A 45 -24.19 -5.09 10.88
CA ALA A 45 -25.05 -6.27 10.98
C ALA A 45 -24.36 -7.45 11.67
N LEU A 46 -23.11 -7.74 11.26
CA LEU A 46 -22.30 -8.81 11.86
C LEU A 46 -21.97 -8.52 13.33
N PHE A 47 -21.69 -7.27 13.67
CA PHE A 47 -21.49 -6.84 15.06
C PHE A 47 -22.74 -7.09 15.92
N THR A 48 -23.92 -6.70 15.42
CA THR A 48 -25.18 -6.91 16.14
C THR A 48 -25.43 -8.38 16.40
N VAL A 49 -25.27 -9.25 15.40
CA VAL A 49 -25.39 -10.70 15.55
C VAL A 49 -24.36 -11.24 16.55
N SER A 50 -23.13 -10.76 16.46
CA SER A 50 -22.04 -11.15 17.36
C SER A 50 -22.32 -10.80 18.82
N VAL A 51 -22.91 -9.63 19.09
CA VAL A 51 -23.29 -9.22 20.46
C VAL A 51 -24.31 -10.17 21.02
N VAL A 52 -25.32 -10.59 20.25
CA VAL A 52 -26.31 -11.57 20.68
C VAL A 52 -25.66 -12.93 21.01
N VAL A 53 -24.78 -13.40 20.12
CA VAL A 53 -24.05 -14.66 20.35
C VAL A 53 -23.16 -14.57 21.59
N CYS A 54 -22.43 -13.45 21.76
CA CYS A 54 -21.59 -13.18 22.92
C CYS A 54 -22.40 -13.22 24.24
N ALA A 55 -23.63 -12.66 24.24
CA ALA A 55 -24.49 -12.68 25.39
C ALA A 55 -24.92 -14.11 25.75
N PHE A 56 -25.25 -14.95 24.76
CA PHE A 56 -25.55 -16.35 24.99
C PHE A 56 -24.34 -17.14 25.50
N GLU A 57 -23.18 -17.01 24.88
CA GLU A 57 -21.94 -17.65 25.32
C GLU A 57 -21.60 -17.26 26.77
N CYS A 58 -21.69 -15.96 27.08
CA CYS A 58 -21.47 -15.43 28.41
C CYS A 58 -22.48 -16.02 29.46
N GLY A 59 -23.74 -16.14 29.07
CA GLY A 59 -24.80 -16.76 29.92
C GLY A 59 -24.51 -18.23 30.22
N ILE A 60 -24.08 -19.00 29.24
CA ILE A 60 -23.69 -20.40 29.39
C ILE A 60 -22.48 -20.55 30.31
N GLU A 61 -21.43 -19.75 30.09
CA GLU A 61 -20.22 -19.74 30.90
C GLU A 61 -20.49 -19.32 32.35
N TYR A 62 -21.37 -18.34 32.54
CA TYR A 62 -21.80 -17.89 33.87
C TYR A 62 -22.56 -19.01 34.63
N SER A 63 -23.46 -19.69 33.93
CA SER A 63 -24.19 -20.83 34.50
C SER A 63 -23.27 -22.01 34.89
N ALA A 64 -22.13 -22.14 34.16
CA ALA A 64 -21.08 -23.12 34.46
C ALA A 64 -20.10 -22.68 35.56
N GLY A 65 -20.32 -21.52 36.20
CA GLY A 65 -19.45 -20.98 37.26
C GLY A 65 -18.09 -20.45 36.78
N ARG A 66 -17.89 -20.29 35.46
CA ARG A 66 -16.64 -19.85 34.83
C ARG A 66 -16.73 -18.48 34.12
N GLY A 67 -17.94 -17.93 34.04
CA GLY A 67 -18.21 -16.70 33.29
C GLY A 67 -17.73 -15.45 34.00
N ASN A 68 -17.09 -14.55 33.23
CA ASN A 68 -16.71 -13.21 33.64
C ASN A 68 -17.51 -12.16 32.87
N LEU A 69 -18.59 -11.64 33.47
CA LEU A 69 -19.47 -10.63 32.88
C LEU A 69 -18.72 -9.34 32.52
N GLN A 70 -17.72 -8.98 33.34
CA GLN A 70 -16.88 -7.78 33.05
C GLN A 70 -16.09 -7.94 31.77
N GLN A 71 -15.53 -9.12 31.52
CA GLN A 71 -14.78 -9.40 30.31
C GLN A 71 -15.67 -9.39 29.07
N CYS A 72 -16.88 -9.97 29.17
CA CYS A 72 -17.86 -9.92 28.08
C CYS A 72 -18.24 -8.48 27.75
N GLY A 73 -18.55 -7.65 28.75
CA GLY A 73 -18.83 -6.23 28.56
C GLY A 73 -17.67 -5.48 27.89
N MET A 74 -16.43 -5.71 28.32
CA MET A 74 -15.24 -5.12 27.71
C MET A 74 -15.03 -5.54 26.26
N ASN A 75 -15.33 -6.78 25.91
CA ASN A 75 -15.21 -7.27 24.54
C ASN A 75 -16.26 -6.65 23.62
N ILE A 76 -17.49 -6.43 24.12
CA ILE A 76 -18.54 -5.72 23.39
C ILE A 76 -18.12 -4.26 23.12
N ILE A 77 -17.54 -3.56 24.12
CA ILE A 77 -17.04 -2.20 23.96
C ILE A 77 -15.91 -2.15 22.92
N LYS A 78 -14.96 -3.09 22.98
CA LYS A 78 -13.90 -3.22 21.96
C LYS A 78 -14.48 -3.44 20.57
N GLY A 79 -15.48 -4.31 20.44
CA GLY A 79 -16.19 -4.57 19.19
C GLY A 79 -16.89 -3.33 18.65
N PHE A 80 -17.56 -2.55 19.52
CA PHE A 80 -18.20 -1.30 19.14
C PHE A 80 -17.19 -0.27 18.60
N LEU A 81 -16.06 -0.10 19.29
CA LEU A 81 -14.99 0.78 18.80
C LEU A 81 -14.40 0.28 17.47
N ALA A 82 -14.19 -1.03 17.37
CA ALA A 82 -13.68 -1.63 16.14
C ALA A 82 -14.62 -1.38 14.96
N VAL A 83 -15.93 -1.65 15.10
CA VAL A 83 -16.91 -1.46 14.00
C VAL A 83 -17.11 0.01 13.63
N SER A 84 -16.96 0.91 14.59
CA SER A 84 -17.08 2.36 14.33
C SER A 84 -15.89 2.90 13.54
N LEU A 85 -14.71 2.32 13.70
CA LEU A 85 -13.45 2.86 13.18
C LEU A 85 -12.90 2.09 11.97
N PHE A 86 -13.35 0.85 11.72
CA PHE A 86 -12.69 -0.03 10.75
C PHE A 86 -12.74 0.45 9.29
N THR A 87 -13.71 1.25 8.90
CA THR A 87 -13.78 1.86 7.56
C THR A 87 -13.08 3.21 7.50
N VAL A 88 -13.14 3.96 8.60
CA VAL A 88 -12.60 5.32 8.68
C VAL A 88 -11.08 5.31 8.81
N VAL A 89 -10.55 4.46 9.71
CA VAL A 89 -9.12 4.43 10.03
C VAL A 89 -8.26 4.05 8.82
N PRO A 90 -8.55 3.00 8.03
CA PRO A 90 -7.72 2.66 6.87
C PRO A 90 -7.63 3.78 5.84
N VAL A 91 -8.77 4.41 5.51
CA VAL A 91 -8.84 5.51 4.53
C VAL A 91 -8.06 6.72 5.03
N ARG A 92 -8.25 7.09 6.32
CA ARG A 92 -7.53 8.22 6.92
C ARG A 92 -6.03 7.98 7.09
N LEU A 93 -5.62 6.76 7.44
CA LEU A 93 -4.21 6.37 7.49
C LEU A 93 -3.56 6.44 6.12
N TYR A 94 -4.27 6.00 5.07
CA TYR A 94 -3.76 6.10 3.72
C TYR A 94 -3.63 7.56 3.27
N ALA A 95 -4.65 8.39 3.49
CA ALA A 95 -4.59 9.83 3.23
C ALA A 95 -3.46 10.50 4.02
N LEU A 96 -3.26 10.13 5.30
CA LEU A 96 -2.15 10.60 6.11
C LEU A 96 -0.80 10.21 5.50
N SER A 97 -0.65 8.96 5.03
CA SER A 97 0.61 8.52 4.42
C SER A 97 0.96 9.30 3.15
N VAL A 98 -0.05 9.66 2.34
CA VAL A 98 0.11 10.50 1.15
C VAL A 98 0.42 11.95 1.52
N SER A 99 -0.26 12.51 2.53
CA SER A 99 0.01 13.89 2.99
C SER A 99 1.40 14.02 3.65
N LEU A 100 1.84 13.01 4.41
CA LEU A 100 3.20 12.95 4.96
C LEU A 100 4.25 12.89 3.84
N GLN A 101 3.98 12.10 2.79
CA GLN A 101 4.83 12.04 1.61
C GLN A 101 4.94 13.42 0.93
N ALA A 102 3.83 14.13 0.74
CA ALA A 102 3.81 15.47 0.16
C ALA A 102 4.58 16.48 1.03
N THR A 103 4.35 16.46 2.36
CA THR A 103 5.04 17.32 3.32
C THR A 103 6.55 17.03 3.37
N PHE A 104 6.91 15.75 3.35
CA PHE A 104 8.32 15.34 3.36
C PHE A 104 9.02 15.72 2.05
N SER A 105 8.35 15.53 0.91
CA SER A 105 8.82 16.00 -0.39
C SER A 105 9.06 17.51 -0.37
N ALA A 106 8.09 18.29 0.13
CA ALA A 106 8.20 19.73 0.28
C ALA A 106 9.39 20.15 1.15
N GLY A 107 9.61 19.45 2.26
CA GLY A 107 10.73 19.69 3.17
C GLY A 107 12.09 19.37 2.56
N LEU A 108 12.19 18.27 1.83
CA LEU A 108 13.45 17.84 1.17
C LEU A 108 13.82 18.76 0.00
N THR A 109 12.85 19.17 -0.80
CA THR A 109 13.09 20.00 -1.98
C THR A 109 13.30 21.49 -1.62
N GLY A 110 13.00 21.88 -0.38
CA GLY A 110 13.09 23.25 0.11
C GLY A 110 12.07 24.22 -0.53
N TYR A 111 11.22 23.76 -1.44
CA TYR A 111 10.31 24.58 -2.25
C TYR A 111 8.85 24.10 -2.27
N GLY A 112 8.49 23.14 -1.46
CA GLY A 112 7.10 22.63 -1.42
C GLY A 112 6.66 21.85 -2.66
N ARG A 113 7.58 21.27 -3.41
CA ARG A 113 7.32 20.62 -4.69
C ARG A 113 6.84 19.18 -4.53
N SER A 114 5.93 18.77 -5.39
CA SER A 114 5.45 17.39 -5.51
C SER A 114 6.45 16.49 -6.25
N ILE A 115 6.27 15.15 -6.15
CA ILE A 115 7.05 14.18 -6.95
C ILE A 115 6.97 14.50 -8.44
N GLY A 116 5.78 14.87 -8.91
CA GLY A 116 5.55 15.22 -10.31
C GLY A 116 6.40 16.42 -10.75
N GLU A 117 6.48 17.45 -9.92
CA GLU A 117 7.26 18.66 -10.22
C GLU A 117 8.77 18.39 -10.21
N VAL A 118 9.27 17.63 -9.22
CA VAL A 118 10.69 17.22 -9.19
C VAL A 118 11.03 16.37 -10.41
N GLY A 119 10.15 15.45 -10.79
CA GLY A 119 10.31 14.66 -12.01
C GLY A 119 10.32 15.52 -13.29
N GLN A 120 9.41 16.50 -13.39
CA GLN A 120 9.36 17.43 -14.53
C GLN A 120 10.62 18.30 -14.65
N ASP A 121 11.18 18.77 -13.53
CA ASP A 121 12.44 19.49 -13.53
C ASP A 121 13.58 18.64 -14.12
N ILE A 122 13.70 17.38 -13.69
CA ILE A 122 14.70 16.45 -14.23
C ILE A 122 14.47 16.23 -15.73
N ILE A 123 13.22 16.09 -16.17
CA ILE A 123 12.86 15.93 -17.56
C ILE A 123 13.22 17.20 -18.38
N THR A 124 12.99 18.38 -17.82
CA THR A 124 13.35 19.65 -18.48
C THR A 124 14.86 19.76 -18.67
N GLU A 125 15.64 19.47 -17.63
CA GLU A 125 17.10 19.45 -17.70
C GLU A 125 17.62 18.38 -18.67
N LEU A 126 17.00 17.20 -18.74
CA LEU A 126 17.36 16.17 -19.71
C LEU A 126 16.98 16.56 -21.15
N ASN A 127 15.92 17.33 -21.35
CA ASN A 127 15.52 17.85 -22.68
C ASN A 127 16.45 18.96 -23.18
N GLU A 128 17.09 19.74 -22.30
CA GLU A 128 18.10 20.76 -22.68
C GLU A 128 19.34 20.09 -23.26
N ILE A 129 19.60 18.84 -22.98
CA ILE A 129 20.62 18.00 -23.59
C ILE A 129 20.11 17.56 -24.98
N GLN A 130 20.12 18.46 -25.97
CA GLN A 130 19.52 18.23 -27.28
C GLN A 130 20.26 17.17 -28.12
N THR A 131 21.54 16.95 -27.85
CA THR A 131 22.33 15.90 -28.48
C THR A 131 23.16 15.16 -27.48
N LEU A 132 23.29 13.83 -27.65
CA LEU A 132 24.13 12.99 -26.77
C LEU A 132 25.61 13.44 -26.77
N THR A 133 26.01 14.31 -27.73
CA THR A 133 27.31 14.97 -27.79
C THR A 133 27.45 16.12 -26.79
N ASP A 134 26.34 16.75 -26.40
CA ASP A 134 26.33 17.84 -25.40
C ASP A 134 26.62 17.34 -24.00
N VAL A 135 26.33 16.04 -23.72
CA VAL A 135 26.64 15.36 -22.46
C VAL A 135 28.15 15.42 -22.17
N VAL A 136 29.00 15.36 -23.19
CA VAL A 136 30.47 15.40 -23.04
C VAL A 136 30.95 16.78 -22.64
N ASN A 137 30.21 17.84 -23.00
CA ASN A 137 30.59 19.23 -22.78
C ASN A 137 29.88 19.91 -21.62
N SER A 138 28.78 19.31 -21.08
CA SER A 138 28.00 19.89 -19.99
C SER A 138 28.52 19.42 -18.63
N SER A 139 29.26 20.29 -17.95
CA SER A 139 29.66 20.14 -16.55
C SER A 139 28.50 20.36 -15.53
N HIS A 140 27.26 20.52 -16.01
CA HIS A 140 26.13 20.95 -15.21
C HIS A 140 25.33 19.81 -14.55
N PHE A 141 25.38 18.62 -15.09
CA PHE A 141 24.88 17.42 -14.42
C PHE A 141 26.06 16.81 -13.66
N GLY A 142 25.93 16.46 -12.40
CA GLY A 142 26.91 15.69 -11.61
C GLY A 142 27.31 14.34 -12.25
N LEU A 143 27.10 14.27 -13.54
CA LEU A 143 27.50 13.34 -14.56
C LEU A 143 29.03 13.35 -14.80
N GLY A 144 29.83 14.12 -14.03
CA GLY A 144 31.27 14.22 -14.19
C GLY A 144 32.04 12.90 -14.25
N ILE A 145 31.35 11.78 -14.03
CA ILE A 145 31.85 10.40 -14.17
C ILE A 145 31.21 9.72 -15.40
N ILE A 146 30.09 10.24 -15.95
CA ILE A 146 29.39 9.61 -17.08
C ILE A 146 29.78 10.35 -18.37
N THR A 147 30.94 10.02 -18.89
CA THR A 147 31.42 10.50 -20.18
C THR A 147 30.80 9.77 -21.39
N SER A 148 29.98 8.73 -21.13
CA SER A 148 29.40 7.90 -22.19
C SER A 148 27.89 8.17 -22.36
N PRO A 149 27.42 8.58 -23.55
CA PRO A 149 26.00 8.74 -23.86
C PRO A 149 25.16 7.47 -23.62
N ILE A 150 25.77 6.30 -23.82
CA ILE A 150 25.11 5.00 -23.56
C ILE A 150 24.82 4.83 -22.08
N MET A 151 25.72 5.30 -21.22
CA MET A 151 25.54 5.21 -19.76
C MET A 151 24.41 6.11 -19.28
N LEU A 152 24.28 7.32 -19.85
CA LEU A 152 23.16 8.22 -19.57
C LEU A 152 21.82 7.60 -19.99
N LEU A 153 21.74 7.06 -21.21
CA LEU A 153 20.55 6.38 -21.69
C LEU A 153 20.16 5.21 -20.77
N PHE A 154 21.14 4.43 -20.33
CA PHE A 154 20.93 3.34 -19.37
C PHE A 154 20.38 3.84 -18.04
N CYS A 155 20.93 4.93 -17.48
CA CYS A 155 20.43 5.54 -16.24
C CYS A 155 18.98 6.03 -16.38
N VAL A 156 18.63 6.68 -17.50
CA VAL A 156 17.27 7.15 -17.78
C VAL A 156 16.28 5.99 -17.88
N ILE A 157 16.65 4.89 -18.55
CA ILE A 157 15.81 3.69 -18.64
C ILE A 157 15.58 3.07 -17.25
N LEU A 158 16.65 2.96 -16.44
CA LEU A 158 16.55 2.41 -15.08
C LEU A 158 15.73 3.32 -14.16
N MET A 159 15.88 4.65 -14.27
CA MET A 159 15.04 5.62 -13.58
C MET A 159 13.57 5.40 -13.94
N GLY A 160 13.25 5.32 -15.24
CA GLY A 160 11.89 5.05 -15.72
C GLY A 160 11.32 3.74 -15.15
N TYR A 161 12.10 2.68 -15.17
CA TYR A 161 11.69 1.40 -14.59
C TYR A 161 11.38 1.51 -13.10
N ALA A 162 12.25 2.16 -12.31
CA ALA A 162 12.06 2.33 -10.87
C ALA A 162 10.79 3.13 -10.56
N VAL A 163 10.59 4.25 -11.26
CA VAL A 163 9.41 5.12 -11.13
C VAL A 163 8.13 4.36 -11.46
N LEU A 164 8.08 3.66 -12.59
CA LEU A 164 6.92 2.85 -12.99
C LEU A 164 6.62 1.76 -11.97
N LYS A 165 7.64 1.06 -11.49
CA LYS A 165 7.49 0.00 -10.47
C LYS A 165 6.86 0.54 -9.19
N VAL A 166 7.30 1.70 -8.70
CA VAL A 166 6.74 2.33 -7.48
C VAL A 166 5.32 2.82 -7.72
N PHE A 167 5.06 3.43 -8.87
CA PHE A 167 3.75 3.89 -9.26
C PHE A 167 2.71 2.76 -9.26
N PHE A 168 2.96 1.69 -10.01
CA PHE A 168 2.05 0.55 -10.04
C PHE A 168 1.91 -0.13 -8.69
N ALA A 169 2.97 -0.14 -7.86
CA ALA A 169 2.87 -0.62 -6.50
C ALA A 169 1.91 0.23 -5.65
N ASN A 170 1.96 1.56 -5.77
CA ASN A 170 1.06 2.47 -5.05
C ASN A 170 -0.39 2.34 -5.55
N LEU A 171 -0.61 2.27 -6.85
CA LEU A 171 -1.94 2.05 -7.44
C LEU A 171 -2.55 0.73 -6.95
N LYS A 172 -1.77 -0.35 -6.96
CA LYS A 172 -2.19 -1.67 -6.45
C LYS A 172 -2.55 -1.62 -4.97
N ARG A 173 -1.85 -0.82 -4.16
CA ARG A 173 -2.14 -0.69 -2.72
C ARG A 173 -3.50 -0.07 -2.45
N GLY A 174 -3.93 0.92 -3.23
CA GLY A 174 -5.28 1.46 -3.13
C GLY A 174 -6.34 0.37 -3.29
N GLY A 175 -6.22 -0.48 -4.31
CA GLY A 175 -7.11 -1.63 -4.51
C GLY A 175 -7.03 -2.66 -3.39
N ILE A 176 -5.82 -2.96 -2.89
CA ILE A 176 -5.64 -3.88 -1.75
C ILE A 176 -6.30 -3.33 -0.49
N LEU A 177 -6.24 -2.02 -0.25
CA LEU A 177 -6.88 -1.39 0.90
C LEU A 177 -8.41 -1.54 0.86
N LEU A 178 -9.03 -1.44 -0.32
CA LEU A 178 -10.46 -1.73 -0.49
C LEU A 178 -10.79 -3.18 -0.13
N ILE A 179 -9.96 -4.14 -0.57
CA ILE A 179 -10.10 -5.55 -0.18
C ILE A 179 -9.95 -5.72 1.32
N GLN A 180 -9.00 -5.02 1.95
CA GLN A 180 -8.81 -5.06 3.40
C GLN A 180 -10.01 -4.49 4.15
N ILE A 181 -10.68 -3.46 3.65
CA ILE A 181 -11.92 -2.94 4.23
C ILE A 181 -13.03 -4.01 4.13
N ALA A 182 -13.14 -4.69 2.99
CA ALA A 182 -14.11 -5.76 2.82
C ALA A 182 -13.85 -6.93 3.81
N VAL A 183 -12.61 -7.40 3.91
CA VAL A 183 -12.22 -8.47 4.84
C VAL A 183 -12.36 -8.03 6.30
N GLY A 184 -12.02 -6.76 6.60
CA GLY A 184 -12.15 -6.17 7.93
C GLY A 184 -13.57 -6.25 8.48
N SER A 185 -14.59 -6.13 7.61
CA SER A 185 -15.99 -6.25 8.02
C SER A 185 -16.33 -7.60 8.65
N LEU A 186 -15.69 -8.68 8.18
CA LEU A 186 -15.94 -10.05 8.67
C LEU A 186 -15.42 -10.25 10.10
N TYR A 187 -14.35 -9.55 10.50
CA TYR A 187 -13.82 -9.64 11.87
C TYR A 187 -14.76 -9.02 12.91
N MET A 188 -15.75 -8.21 12.47
CA MET A 188 -16.73 -7.62 13.39
C MET A 188 -17.66 -8.66 14.02
N PHE A 189 -17.68 -9.88 13.46
CA PHE A 189 -18.34 -11.02 14.10
C PHE A 189 -17.51 -11.66 15.22
N SER A 190 -16.18 -11.62 15.16
CA SER A 190 -15.31 -12.29 16.13
C SER A 190 -14.85 -11.39 17.28
N VAL A 191 -14.71 -10.09 17.04
CA VAL A 191 -14.18 -9.14 18.04
C VAL A 191 -15.04 -9.06 19.33
N PRO A 192 -16.38 -8.92 19.27
CA PRO A 192 -17.21 -8.89 20.49
C PRO A 192 -17.19 -10.19 21.29
N ARG A 193 -16.87 -11.30 20.64
CA ARG A 193 -16.73 -12.63 21.27
C ARG A 193 -15.36 -12.85 21.92
N GLY A 194 -14.44 -11.87 21.82
CA GLY A 194 -13.10 -11.93 22.40
C GLY A 194 -12.01 -12.51 21.50
N TYR A 195 -12.33 -12.91 20.26
CA TYR A 195 -11.35 -13.43 19.30
C TYR A 195 -10.71 -12.26 18.52
N LEU A 196 -9.63 -11.72 19.06
CA LEU A 196 -9.00 -10.50 18.55
C LEU A 196 -7.85 -10.76 17.57
N ASP A 197 -7.29 -11.96 17.51
CA ASP A 197 -6.05 -12.26 16.77
C ASP A 197 -6.16 -11.93 15.28
N GLY A 198 -7.25 -12.32 14.65
CA GLY A 198 -7.51 -12.01 13.24
C GLY A 198 -7.62 -10.51 12.97
N PHE A 199 -8.34 -9.79 13.83
CA PHE A 199 -8.49 -8.35 13.74
C PHE A 199 -7.16 -7.60 13.94
N MET A 200 -6.36 -8.04 14.92
CA MET A 200 -5.02 -7.45 15.15
C MET A 200 -4.07 -7.72 13.98
N GLY A 201 -4.13 -8.91 13.39
CA GLY A 201 -3.39 -9.24 12.17
C GLY A 201 -3.80 -8.35 11.01
N TRP A 202 -5.11 -8.16 10.80
CA TRP A 202 -5.66 -7.26 9.80
C TRP A 202 -5.20 -5.81 10.02
N MET A 203 -5.25 -5.31 11.24
CA MET A 203 -4.81 -3.95 11.56
C MET A 203 -3.32 -3.74 11.25
N ARG A 204 -2.46 -4.71 11.59
CA ARG A 204 -1.03 -4.68 11.23
C ARG A 204 -0.83 -4.61 9.72
N GLN A 205 -1.63 -5.35 8.93
CA GLN A 205 -1.57 -5.30 7.47
C GLN A 205 -1.96 -3.93 6.93
N VAL A 206 -3.03 -3.32 7.43
CA VAL A 206 -3.47 -1.98 7.04
C VAL A 206 -2.38 -0.93 7.34
N ILE A 207 -1.83 -0.94 8.56
CA ILE A 207 -0.75 -0.04 8.96
C ILE A 207 0.49 -0.27 8.09
N GLY A 208 0.87 -1.53 7.88
CA GLY A 208 2.00 -1.90 7.04
C GLY A 208 1.85 -1.42 5.61
N LEU A 209 0.65 -1.52 5.04
CA LEU A 209 0.35 -1.05 3.69
C LEU A 209 0.55 0.46 3.55
N CYS A 210 0.02 1.24 4.50
CA CYS A 210 0.13 2.71 4.51
C CYS A 210 1.58 3.15 4.73
N LEU A 211 2.28 2.57 5.71
CA LEU A 211 3.67 2.89 6.01
C LEU A 211 4.61 2.56 4.85
N THR A 212 4.38 1.41 4.19
CA THR A 212 5.17 1.00 3.03
C THR A 212 4.98 1.96 1.85
N ALA A 213 3.75 2.46 1.63
CA ALA A 213 3.48 3.46 0.60
C ALA A 213 4.29 4.74 0.84
N PHE A 214 4.26 5.25 2.08
CA PHE A 214 5.03 6.41 2.49
C PHE A 214 6.54 6.23 2.29
N LEU A 215 7.12 5.16 2.86
CA LEU A 215 8.57 4.90 2.79
C LEU A 215 9.05 4.71 1.34
N GLN A 216 8.28 3.97 0.53
CA GLN A 216 8.66 3.70 -0.85
C GLN A 216 8.70 4.98 -1.69
N SER A 217 7.71 5.84 -1.54
CA SER A 217 7.65 7.12 -2.23
C SER A 217 8.75 8.08 -1.74
N THR A 218 9.01 8.10 -0.43
CA THR A 218 10.09 8.92 0.16
C THR A 218 11.46 8.56 -0.39
N ILE A 219 11.78 7.26 -0.48
CA ILE A 219 13.06 6.80 -1.03
C ILE A 219 13.14 7.11 -2.53
N LEU A 220 12.03 6.99 -3.26
CA LEU A 220 11.99 7.36 -4.67
C LEU A 220 12.31 8.84 -4.88
N ILE A 221 11.69 9.73 -4.08
CA ILE A 221 11.94 11.19 -4.14
C ILE A 221 13.41 11.48 -3.82
N ALA A 222 13.95 10.91 -2.74
CA ALA A 222 15.35 11.05 -2.38
C ALA A 222 16.28 10.61 -3.52
N GLY A 223 15.95 9.51 -4.19
CA GLY A 223 16.67 9.02 -5.36
C GLY A 223 16.61 10.00 -6.55
N LEU A 224 15.44 10.59 -6.82
CA LEU A 224 15.28 11.59 -7.86
C LEU A 224 16.12 12.86 -7.57
N MET A 225 16.15 13.31 -6.32
CA MET A 225 16.97 14.48 -5.95
C MET A 225 18.46 14.21 -6.12
N VAL A 226 18.95 13.05 -5.64
CA VAL A 226 20.35 12.66 -5.77
C VAL A 226 20.72 12.40 -7.23
N PHE A 227 19.76 12.04 -8.07
CA PHE A 227 20.01 11.80 -9.50
C PHE A 227 20.57 13.02 -10.23
N LYS A 228 20.20 14.23 -9.84
CA LYS A 228 20.71 15.48 -10.43
C LYS A 228 22.22 15.63 -10.28
N ASP A 229 22.76 15.29 -9.09
CA ASP A 229 24.17 15.45 -8.78
C ASP A 229 24.97 14.16 -9.04
N HIS A 230 24.35 13.01 -8.78
CA HIS A 230 24.97 11.69 -8.86
C HIS A 230 24.01 10.66 -9.46
N ALA A 231 23.92 10.59 -10.80
CA ALA A 231 22.94 9.78 -11.51
C ALA A 231 22.94 8.29 -11.11
N LEU A 232 24.13 7.66 -10.99
CA LEU A 232 24.22 6.25 -10.59
C LEU A 232 23.76 6.00 -9.15
N MET A 233 24.10 6.92 -8.25
CA MET A 233 23.66 6.83 -6.84
C MET A 233 22.15 7.04 -6.74
N GLY A 234 21.62 8.04 -7.48
CA GLY A 234 20.18 8.30 -7.57
C GLY A 234 19.41 7.09 -8.09
N VAL A 235 19.87 6.46 -9.17
CA VAL A 235 19.28 5.21 -9.69
C VAL A 235 19.34 4.09 -8.65
N GLY A 236 20.46 3.92 -7.95
CA GLY A 236 20.58 2.94 -6.88
C GLY A 236 19.53 3.13 -5.76
N LEU A 237 19.33 4.38 -5.31
CA LEU A 237 18.31 4.72 -4.34
C LEU A 237 16.89 4.49 -4.88
N MET A 238 16.60 4.89 -6.11
CA MET A 238 15.29 4.64 -6.72
C MET A 238 14.97 3.14 -6.85
N LEU A 239 15.96 2.32 -7.22
CA LEU A 239 15.79 0.87 -7.28
C LEU A 239 15.55 0.27 -5.89
N SER A 240 16.23 0.78 -4.85
CA SER A 240 16.04 0.33 -3.46
C SER A 240 14.63 0.60 -2.93
N ALA A 241 13.91 1.61 -3.47
CA ALA A 241 12.51 1.83 -3.17
C ALA A 241 11.65 0.59 -3.47
N GLY A 242 12.04 -0.22 -4.46
CA GLY A 242 11.37 -1.49 -4.79
C GLY A 242 11.51 -2.58 -3.73
N GLU A 243 12.47 -2.47 -2.80
CA GLU A 243 12.74 -3.45 -1.74
C GLU A 243 11.99 -3.13 -0.43
N VAL A 244 11.45 -1.91 -0.30
CA VAL A 244 10.73 -1.47 0.91
C VAL A 244 9.63 -2.45 1.36
N PRO A 245 8.78 -3.01 0.47
CA PRO A 245 7.77 -3.98 0.89
C PRO A 245 8.36 -5.25 1.51
N ARG A 246 9.49 -5.73 0.97
CA ARG A 246 10.19 -6.91 1.47
C ARG A 246 10.76 -6.67 2.87
N ILE A 247 11.38 -5.50 3.06
CA ILE A 247 11.95 -5.10 4.35
C ILE A 247 10.83 -4.89 5.37
N ALA A 248 9.74 -4.21 5.01
CA ALA A 248 8.59 -4.03 5.89
C ALA A 248 7.98 -5.38 6.32
N GLY A 249 7.93 -6.36 5.41
CA GLY A 249 7.47 -7.72 5.70
C GLY A 249 8.34 -8.42 6.77
N SER A 250 9.65 -8.20 6.80
CA SER A 250 10.54 -8.78 7.82
C SER A 250 10.27 -8.24 9.23
N PHE A 251 9.64 -7.07 9.36
CA PHE A 251 9.20 -6.49 10.62
C PHE A 251 7.76 -6.87 11.00
N GLY A 252 7.18 -7.88 10.33
CA GLY A 252 5.81 -8.33 10.60
C GLY A 252 4.72 -7.40 10.05
N LEU A 253 5.10 -6.42 9.22
CA LEU A 253 4.20 -5.57 8.46
C LEU A 253 3.98 -6.21 7.09
N ASP A 254 3.25 -7.33 7.05
CA ASP A 254 3.05 -8.07 5.80
C ASP A 254 2.19 -7.26 4.83
N THR A 255 2.86 -6.65 3.86
CA THR A 255 2.23 -5.90 2.77
C THR A 255 2.06 -6.74 1.50
N THR A 256 2.60 -7.95 1.51
CA THR A 256 2.44 -8.92 0.44
C THR A 256 1.20 -9.76 0.72
N THR A 257 0.08 -9.42 0.10
CA THR A 257 -0.97 -10.40 -0.16
C THR A 257 -0.41 -11.44 -1.16
N LYS A 258 0.43 -12.33 -0.66
CA LYS A 258 0.58 -13.63 -1.26
C LYS A 258 -0.75 -14.33 -0.97
N ALA A 259 -1.72 -14.15 -1.86
CA ALA A 259 -2.77 -15.13 -1.98
C ALA A 259 -2.04 -16.45 -2.26
N ASN A 260 -1.84 -17.23 -1.21
CA ASN A 260 -1.24 -18.54 -1.31
C ASN A 260 -2.34 -19.42 -1.92
N ILE A 261 -2.44 -19.35 -3.26
CA ILE A 261 -3.39 -20.16 -4.05
C ILE A 261 -3.28 -21.62 -3.61
N THR A 262 -2.08 -22.05 -3.27
CA THR A 262 -1.80 -23.38 -2.73
C THR A 262 -2.51 -23.60 -1.39
N SER A 263 -2.51 -22.66 -0.45
CA SER A 263 -3.23 -22.83 0.82
C SER A 263 -4.74 -22.77 0.64
N ALA A 264 -5.26 -21.94 -0.26
CA ALA A 264 -6.68 -21.90 -0.60
C ALA A 264 -7.14 -23.22 -1.23
N VAL A 265 -6.33 -23.82 -2.11
CA VAL A 265 -6.59 -25.12 -2.71
C VAL A 265 -6.57 -26.22 -1.64
N TYR A 266 -5.60 -26.23 -0.72
CA TYR A 266 -5.57 -27.19 0.39
C TYR A 266 -6.77 -27.04 1.33
N THR A 267 -7.20 -25.82 1.63
CA THR A 267 -8.38 -25.56 2.47
C THR A 267 -9.66 -26.03 1.77
N ALA A 268 -9.81 -25.75 0.48
CA ALA A 268 -10.94 -26.25 -0.32
C ALA A 268 -10.95 -27.78 -0.39
N GLN A 269 -9.79 -28.40 -0.57
CA GLN A 269 -9.64 -29.84 -0.65
C GLN A 269 -9.91 -30.52 0.70
N ALA A 270 -9.49 -29.91 1.82
CA ALA A 270 -9.83 -30.35 3.17
C ALA A 270 -11.34 -30.27 3.42
N ALA A 271 -12.01 -29.18 3.01
CA ALA A 271 -13.46 -29.03 3.13
C ALA A 271 -14.21 -30.11 2.34
N VAL A 272 -13.80 -30.38 1.09
CA VAL A 272 -14.39 -31.45 0.25
C VAL A 272 -14.18 -32.81 0.87
N ASN A 273 -13.00 -33.12 1.42
CA ASN A 273 -12.74 -34.40 2.08
C ASN A 273 -13.56 -34.56 3.34
N THR A 274 -13.71 -33.50 4.16
CA THR A 274 -14.55 -33.51 5.37
C THR A 274 -16.01 -33.76 4.99
N THR A 275 -16.52 -33.12 3.95
CA THR A 275 -17.89 -33.33 3.46
C THR A 275 -18.10 -34.76 2.96
N ARG A 276 -17.11 -35.35 2.26
CA ARG A 276 -17.17 -36.76 1.85
C ARG A 276 -17.17 -37.73 3.02
N THR A 277 -16.37 -37.45 4.06
CA THR A 277 -16.31 -38.30 5.26
C THR A 277 -17.63 -38.25 6.03
N ILE A 278 -18.24 -37.07 6.15
CA ILE A 278 -19.56 -36.92 6.78
C ILE A 278 -20.67 -37.66 5.96
N ALA A 279 -20.65 -37.50 4.63
CA ALA A 279 -21.60 -38.17 3.76
C ALA A 279 -21.47 -39.71 3.78
N ALA A 280 -20.22 -40.21 3.97
CA ALA A 280 -19.98 -41.65 4.13
C ALA A 280 -20.40 -42.20 5.52
N ALA A 281 -20.36 -41.36 6.56
CA ALA A 281 -20.78 -41.75 7.91
C ALA A 281 -22.30 -41.72 8.13
N ILE A 282 -23.05 -41.08 7.23
CA ILE A 282 -24.52 -40.99 7.24
C ILE A 282 -25.17 -42.13 6.43
N ARG A 283 -24.39 -42.87 5.66
CA ARG A 283 -24.82 -44.07 4.95
C ARG A 283 -24.55 -45.35 5.75
#